data_3f51eb9db3925c2457fdda0767ae063c
#
_entry.id   3f51eb9db3925c2457fdda0767ae063c
#
_cell.length_a   1.000
_cell.length_b   1.000
_cell.length_c   1.000
_cell.angle_alpha   90.00
_cell.angle_beta   90.00
_cell.angle_gamma   90.00
#
_symmetry.space_group_name_H-M   'P 1'
#
loop_
_entity.id
_entity.type
_entity.pdbx_description
1 polymer ?
#
loop_
_entity_poly.entity_id
_entity_poly.type
_entity_poly.pdbx_seq_one_letter_code
_entity_poly.pdbx_strand_id
1 'polypeptide(L)'
;MAGTSSSSSPTRIPILGKEDIIVDHGIWLNFVTHDLLENLPSSTYVLITDTNLYQTYVPPFQTVFEQAAPKDVRLLTYAIPPGEYSKGRETKAEIEDWMLSQTCTRDTVIIALGGGVIGDMIGYVAATFMRGVRFVQVPTTLLAMVDSSIGGKTAIDVPMGKNLIGAFWQPKRIYIDLAFLETLPVREFINGMAEVIKTAAIWNEEEFTALEENASAILEAIRSKGSSPSARLAPIRHILKRIVLGSAGVKAQVVSADEREGGLRNLLNFGHSIGHAYEAILAPQVLHGECVAIGMVKEAELARFLGVLRPGAVARLTKCIASYDLPTSVHDKRIAKLSANKECPVDVLLQKMAVDKKNEGSKKKIVLLSAIGKTYEPKATVVDDRAIRVVLSPSVRVTPGVPENLSVSVTPPGSKSISNRALILAALGEGTTRIHGLLHSDDTQYMLTAIAQLEGATYSWEDAGEVLVVKGKGGKLKASAEPL
;
A
#
# COMPACT_ATOMS: atom_id res chain seq x y z
N MET A 1 -41.53 -6.58 10.35
CA MET A 1 -40.57 -7.24 11.25
C MET A 1 -39.16 -6.93 10.72
N ALA A 2 -38.51 -5.97 11.33
CA ALA A 2 -37.12 -5.61 10.97
C ALA A 2 -36.21 -6.67 11.57
N GLY A 3 -35.48 -7.38 10.71
CA GLY A 3 -34.48 -8.34 11.12
C GLY A 3 -33.36 -7.63 11.86
N THR A 4 -33.18 -7.92 13.13
CA THR A 4 -32.01 -7.53 13.92
C THR A 4 -30.79 -8.27 13.35
N SER A 5 -30.02 -7.62 12.46
CA SER A 5 -28.67 -8.05 12.15
C SER A 5 -27.86 -7.95 13.44
N SER A 6 -27.38 -9.07 13.95
CA SER A 6 -26.37 -9.11 15.01
C SER A 6 -25.14 -8.33 14.52
N SER A 7 -25.01 -7.08 14.94
CA SER A 7 -23.82 -6.29 14.68
C SER A 7 -22.68 -6.89 15.50
N SER A 8 -21.84 -7.71 14.86
CA SER A 8 -20.55 -8.06 15.46
C SER A 8 -19.81 -6.75 15.72
N SER A 9 -19.21 -6.63 16.91
CA SER A 9 -18.37 -5.47 17.23
C SER A 9 -17.25 -5.30 16.19
N PRO A 10 -16.88 -4.05 15.84
CA PRO A 10 -15.78 -3.80 14.91
C PRO A 10 -14.49 -4.50 15.31
N THR A 11 -13.72 -4.92 14.33
CA THR A 11 -12.41 -5.53 14.57
C THR A 11 -11.43 -4.48 15.07
N ARG A 12 -10.68 -4.81 16.13
CA ARG A 12 -9.66 -3.92 16.70
C ARG A 12 -8.27 -4.47 16.46
N ILE A 13 -7.32 -3.62 16.07
CA ILE A 13 -5.90 -3.96 15.90
C ILE A 13 -5.10 -3.20 16.96
N PRO A 14 -4.29 -3.90 17.76
CA PRO A 14 -3.46 -3.26 18.78
C PRO A 14 -2.28 -2.52 18.15
N ILE A 15 -2.02 -1.31 18.65
CA ILE A 15 -0.84 -0.51 18.33
C ILE A 15 -0.32 0.15 19.62
N LEU A 16 0.99 0.09 19.85
CA LEU A 16 1.64 0.67 21.05
C LEU A 16 0.96 0.24 22.36
N GLY A 17 0.52 -1.01 22.42
CA GLY A 17 -0.15 -1.59 23.59
C GLY A 17 -1.60 -1.19 23.81
N LYS A 18 -2.26 -0.57 22.80
CA LYS A 18 -3.66 -0.14 22.85
C LYS A 18 -4.41 -0.62 21.62
N GLU A 19 -5.70 -0.91 21.74
CA GLU A 19 -6.59 -1.31 20.64
C GLU A 19 -7.20 -0.08 19.94
N ASP A 20 -6.33 0.79 19.43
CA ASP A 20 -6.72 2.11 18.92
C ASP A 20 -7.04 2.12 17.41
N ILE A 21 -6.78 1.04 16.66
CA ILE A 21 -7.17 0.90 15.25
C ILE A 21 -8.46 0.08 15.18
N ILE A 22 -9.50 0.66 14.64
CA ILE A 22 -10.87 0.09 14.59
C ILE A 22 -11.27 -0.04 13.13
N VAL A 23 -11.58 -1.26 12.69
CA VAL A 23 -11.85 -1.59 11.28
C VAL A 23 -13.19 -2.29 11.14
N ASP A 24 -14.10 -1.72 10.36
CA ASP A 24 -15.28 -2.41 9.84
C ASP A 24 -15.88 -1.66 8.65
N HIS A 25 -17.06 -2.08 8.22
CA HIS A 25 -17.85 -1.43 7.18
C HIS A 25 -19.04 -0.69 7.78
N GLY A 26 -19.21 0.59 7.42
CA GLY A 26 -20.36 1.41 7.85
C GLY A 26 -20.28 1.90 9.30
N ILE A 27 -19.08 2.07 9.85
CA ILE A 27 -18.88 2.54 11.23
C ILE A 27 -18.88 4.08 11.36
N TRP A 28 -18.71 4.81 10.25
CA TRP A 28 -18.48 6.25 10.25
C TRP A 28 -19.50 7.07 11.04
N LEU A 29 -20.76 6.82 10.85
CA LEU A 29 -21.81 7.67 11.45
C LEU A 29 -22.02 7.34 12.94
N ASN A 30 -22.61 6.19 13.22
CA ASN A 30 -23.06 5.87 14.58
C ASN A 30 -21.92 5.44 15.49
N PHE A 31 -21.12 4.46 15.06
CA PHE A 31 -20.07 3.92 15.94
C PHE A 31 -19.03 4.98 16.30
N VAL A 32 -18.52 5.72 15.29
CA VAL A 32 -17.49 6.75 15.52
C VAL A 32 -18.03 7.86 16.43
N THR A 33 -19.28 8.31 16.23
CA THR A 33 -19.90 9.30 17.11
C THR A 33 -19.94 8.83 18.56
N HIS A 34 -20.43 7.61 18.80
CA HIS A 34 -20.52 7.08 20.19
C HIS A 34 -19.14 6.86 20.81
N ASP A 35 -18.19 6.26 20.07
CA ASP A 35 -16.83 6.02 20.61
C ASP A 35 -16.10 7.35 20.92
N LEU A 36 -16.29 8.39 20.11
CA LEU A 36 -15.77 9.74 20.40
C LEU A 36 -16.34 10.31 21.70
N LEU A 37 -17.66 10.32 21.84
CA LEU A 37 -18.32 10.91 23.00
C LEU A 37 -18.04 10.13 24.30
N GLU A 38 -17.93 8.81 24.24
CA GLU A 38 -17.71 7.95 25.41
C GLU A 38 -16.23 7.85 25.78
N ASN A 39 -15.34 7.65 24.80
CA ASN A 39 -13.94 7.28 25.05
C ASN A 39 -12.94 8.43 24.85
N LEU A 40 -13.37 9.50 24.16
CA LEU A 40 -12.56 10.69 23.95
C LEU A 40 -13.35 11.98 24.27
N PRO A 41 -13.97 12.08 25.46
CA PRO A 41 -14.83 13.20 25.79
C PRO A 41 -14.10 14.53 25.65
N SER A 42 -14.83 15.52 25.09
CA SER A 42 -14.32 16.88 24.82
C SER A 42 -15.49 17.85 24.75
N SER A 43 -15.25 19.11 25.11
CA SER A 43 -16.23 20.19 24.91
C SER A 43 -16.30 20.63 23.43
N THR A 44 -15.26 20.36 22.65
CA THR A 44 -15.17 20.80 21.26
C THR A 44 -14.49 19.76 20.38
N TYR A 45 -15.19 19.31 19.35
CA TYR A 45 -14.65 18.51 18.29
C TYR A 45 -14.51 19.35 17.02
N VAL A 46 -13.40 19.16 16.29
CA VAL A 46 -13.12 19.88 15.04
C VAL A 46 -12.91 18.88 13.93
N LEU A 47 -13.86 18.73 13.03
CA LEU A 47 -13.73 17.88 11.87
C LEU A 47 -13.12 18.67 10.71
N ILE A 48 -11.97 18.23 10.24
CA ILE A 48 -11.27 18.83 9.11
C ILE A 48 -11.16 17.83 7.98
N THR A 49 -11.54 18.25 6.77
CA THR A 49 -11.56 17.45 5.57
C THR A 49 -11.23 18.28 4.33
N ASP A 50 -11.29 17.69 3.14
CA ASP A 50 -11.22 18.44 1.89
C ASP A 50 -12.61 18.63 1.24
N THR A 51 -12.68 19.55 0.27
CA THR A 51 -13.96 19.89 -0.39
C THR A 51 -14.55 18.76 -1.21
N ASN A 52 -13.78 17.74 -1.63
CA ASN A 52 -14.31 16.55 -2.33
C ASN A 52 -15.17 15.69 -1.40
N LEU A 53 -14.78 15.59 -0.14
CA LEU A 53 -15.42 14.71 0.84
C LEU A 53 -16.54 15.42 1.61
N TYR A 54 -16.43 16.76 1.76
CA TYR A 54 -17.28 17.54 2.66
C TYR A 54 -18.76 17.29 2.44
N GLN A 55 -19.25 17.49 1.23
CA GLN A 55 -20.70 17.40 0.93
C GLN A 55 -21.27 16.01 1.15
N THR A 56 -20.48 14.97 0.94
CA THR A 56 -20.93 13.59 1.04
C THR A 56 -20.93 13.06 2.48
N TYR A 57 -19.91 13.41 3.26
CA TYR A 57 -19.64 12.74 4.53
C TYR A 57 -19.83 13.61 5.76
N VAL A 58 -19.74 14.94 5.65
CA VAL A 58 -19.81 15.83 6.82
C VAL A 58 -21.26 16.06 7.28
N PRO A 59 -22.23 16.47 6.43
CA PRO A 59 -23.58 16.76 6.89
C PRO A 59 -24.28 15.57 7.56
N PRO A 60 -24.19 14.33 7.02
CA PRO A 60 -24.76 13.17 7.72
C PRO A 60 -24.14 12.92 9.10
N PHE A 61 -22.80 13.09 9.20
CA PHE A 61 -22.09 12.93 10.47
C PHE A 61 -22.50 14.01 11.48
N GLN A 62 -22.59 15.28 11.05
CA GLN A 62 -23.05 16.37 11.91
C GLN A 62 -24.44 16.07 12.48
N THR A 63 -25.37 15.63 11.65
CA THR A 63 -26.73 15.29 12.08
C THR A 63 -26.73 14.22 13.17
N VAL A 64 -25.97 13.14 12.99
CA VAL A 64 -25.90 12.06 13.99
C VAL A 64 -25.18 12.54 15.26
N PHE A 65 -24.11 13.31 15.10
CA PHE A 65 -23.35 13.85 16.22
C PHE A 65 -24.18 14.79 17.08
N GLU A 66 -24.92 15.76 16.47
CA GLU A 66 -25.79 16.71 17.17
C GLU A 66 -26.95 16.04 17.91
N GLN A 67 -27.43 14.90 17.39
CA GLN A 67 -28.47 14.11 18.07
C GLN A 67 -27.95 13.35 19.29
N ALA A 68 -26.67 12.94 19.25
CA ALA A 68 -26.08 12.11 20.30
C ALA A 68 -25.31 12.93 21.35
N ALA A 69 -24.76 14.08 20.98
CA ALA A 69 -23.90 14.88 21.83
C ALA A 69 -24.70 15.64 22.93
N PRO A 70 -24.12 15.81 24.12
CA PRO A 70 -24.62 16.74 25.13
C PRO A 70 -24.74 18.18 24.57
N LYS A 71 -25.67 18.98 25.10
CA LYS A 71 -25.98 20.34 24.58
C LYS A 71 -24.80 21.31 24.67
N ASP A 72 -23.87 21.11 25.56
CA ASP A 72 -22.66 21.90 25.79
C ASP A 72 -21.46 21.44 24.95
N VAL A 73 -21.59 20.35 24.23
CA VAL A 73 -20.57 19.84 23.31
C VAL A 73 -20.84 20.35 21.90
N ARG A 74 -19.82 20.89 21.25
CA ARG A 74 -19.95 21.44 19.91
C ARG A 74 -19.07 20.69 18.89
N LEU A 75 -19.59 20.54 17.69
CA LEU A 75 -18.84 20.07 16.52
C LEU A 75 -18.62 21.24 15.56
N LEU A 76 -17.37 21.53 15.27
CA LEU A 76 -16.96 22.51 14.26
C LEU A 76 -16.46 21.78 13.02
N THR A 77 -16.64 22.34 11.84
CA THR A 77 -16.18 21.74 10.58
C THR A 77 -15.40 22.72 9.75
N TYR A 78 -14.33 22.25 9.11
CA TYR A 78 -13.49 23.04 8.23
C TYR A 78 -13.11 22.22 6.99
N ALA A 79 -13.15 22.84 5.81
CA ALA A 79 -12.78 22.18 4.56
C ALA A 79 -11.66 22.94 3.86
N ILE A 80 -10.65 22.19 3.39
CA ILE A 80 -9.54 22.75 2.60
C ILE A 80 -9.67 22.32 1.13
N PRO A 81 -8.99 22.95 0.18
CA PRO A 81 -8.88 22.45 -1.17
C PRO A 81 -8.22 21.07 -1.21
N PRO A 82 -8.66 20.12 -2.07
CA PRO A 82 -8.05 18.81 -2.20
C PRO A 82 -6.69 18.88 -2.91
N GLY A 83 -5.81 17.93 -2.65
CA GLY A 83 -4.54 17.75 -3.34
C GLY A 83 -3.32 18.17 -2.54
N GLU A 84 -2.16 17.71 -3.00
CA GLU A 84 -0.87 17.85 -2.31
C GLU A 84 -0.45 19.33 -2.09
N TYR A 85 -0.86 20.23 -2.97
CA TYR A 85 -0.55 21.65 -2.83
C TYR A 85 -1.13 22.30 -1.57
N SER A 86 -2.18 21.70 -1.00
CA SER A 86 -2.77 22.16 0.26
C SER A 86 -1.96 21.72 1.49
N LYS A 87 -1.00 20.81 1.33
CA LYS A 87 -0.19 20.26 2.42
C LYS A 87 0.99 21.17 2.77
N GLY A 88 0.72 22.47 2.93
CA GLY A 88 1.74 23.52 3.10
C GLY A 88 1.63 24.31 4.40
N ARG A 89 2.58 25.25 4.57
CA ARG A 89 2.64 26.12 5.76
C ARG A 89 1.44 27.05 5.85
N GLU A 90 1.03 27.61 4.72
CA GLU A 90 -0.07 28.57 4.64
C GLU A 90 -1.37 27.92 5.11
N THR A 91 -1.75 26.80 4.53
CA THR A 91 -2.98 26.07 4.90
C THR A 91 -2.95 25.64 6.38
N LYS A 92 -1.77 25.18 6.86
CA LYS A 92 -1.63 24.86 8.29
C LYS A 92 -1.88 26.07 9.18
N ALA A 93 -1.31 27.22 8.85
CA ALA A 93 -1.50 28.47 9.60
C ALA A 93 -2.96 28.94 9.57
N GLU A 94 -3.60 28.90 8.38
CA GLU A 94 -5.02 29.25 8.23
C GLU A 94 -5.93 28.38 9.12
N ILE A 95 -5.66 27.08 9.21
CA ILE A 95 -6.42 26.16 10.08
C ILE A 95 -6.21 26.52 11.55
N GLU A 96 -4.96 26.77 11.98
CA GLU A 96 -4.64 27.14 13.36
C GLU A 96 -5.29 28.47 13.76
N ASP A 97 -5.21 29.48 12.91
CA ASP A 97 -5.82 30.80 13.13
C ASP A 97 -7.35 30.69 13.17
N TRP A 98 -7.95 29.90 12.28
CA TRP A 98 -9.39 29.63 12.32
C TRP A 98 -9.79 28.92 13.63
N MET A 99 -9.07 27.90 14.07
CA MET A 99 -9.35 27.22 15.34
C MET A 99 -9.27 28.18 16.54
N LEU A 100 -8.29 29.10 16.53
CA LEU A 100 -8.18 30.16 17.55
C LEU A 100 -9.39 31.09 17.50
N SER A 101 -9.82 31.51 16.32
CA SER A 101 -11.02 32.37 16.16
C SER A 101 -12.30 31.72 16.67
N GLN A 102 -12.36 30.36 16.60
CA GLN A 102 -13.46 29.57 17.14
C GLN A 102 -13.30 29.24 18.63
N THR A 103 -12.34 29.85 19.31
CA THR A 103 -12.09 29.63 20.75
C THR A 103 -11.80 28.17 21.10
N CYS A 104 -11.15 27.42 20.21
CA CYS A 104 -10.68 26.08 20.48
C CYS A 104 -9.59 26.08 21.56
N THR A 105 -9.63 25.12 22.47
CA THR A 105 -8.72 25.03 23.62
C THR A 105 -7.92 23.72 23.62
N ARG A 106 -7.13 23.48 24.65
CA ARG A 106 -6.37 22.23 24.83
C ARG A 106 -7.26 20.99 24.95
N ASP A 107 -8.52 21.15 25.31
CA ASP A 107 -9.49 20.06 25.40
C ASP A 107 -9.95 19.57 24.01
N THR A 108 -9.76 20.35 22.97
CA THR A 108 -10.21 20.03 21.61
C THR A 108 -9.73 18.67 21.13
N VAL A 109 -10.64 17.93 20.46
CA VAL A 109 -10.32 16.73 19.69
C VAL A 109 -10.48 17.03 18.21
N ILE A 110 -9.41 16.84 17.44
CA ILE A 110 -9.45 17.06 15.99
C ILE A 110 -9.76 15.72 15.29
N ILE A 111 -10.69 15.73 14.35
CA ILE A 111 -11.08 14.60 13.50
C ILE A 111 -10.52 14.87 12.09
N ALA A 112 -9.49 14.13 11.70
CA ALA A 112 -8.88 14.21 10.38
C ALA A 112 -9.57 13.23 9.42
N LEU A 113 -10.54 13.70 8.63
CA LEU A 113 -11.31 12.91 7.67
C LEU A 113 -10.73 13.08 6.28
N GLY A 114 -9.98 12.09 5.76
CA GLY A 114 -9.43 12.22 4.40
C GLY A 114 -8.34 11.20 4.07
N GLY A 115 -7.65 11.45 2.96
CA GLY A 115 -6.46 10.70 2.56
C GLY A 115 -5.21 11.14 3.32
N GLY A 116 -4.04 10.69 2.84
CA GLY A 116 -2.74 10.99 3.48
C GLY A 116 -2.45 12.47 3.65
N VAL A 117 -2.83 13.31 2.69
CA VAL A 117 -2.66 14.79 2.78
C VAL A 117 -3.34 15.35 4.03
N ILE A 118 -4.60 15.00 4.24
CA ILE A 118 -5.37 15.43 5.41
C ILE A 118 -4.76 14.83 6.68
N GLY A 119 -4.55 13.51 6.70
CA GLY A 119 -4.03 12.83 7.89
C GLY A 119 -2.69 13.38 8.39
N ASP A 120 -1.75 13.59 7.46
CA ASP A 120 -0.41 14.08 7.80
C ASP A 120 -0.43 15.55 8.27
N MET A 121 -1.09 16.44 7.52
CA MET A 121 -1.11 17.85 7.85
C MET A 121 -1.92 18.13 9.12
N ILE A 122 -3.11 17.54 9.24
CA ILE A 122 -3.97 17.76 10.41
C ILE A 122 -3.37 17.13 11.67
N GLY A 123 -2.69 15.98 11.52
CA GLY A 123 -1.90 15.42 12.62
C GLY A 123 -0.78 16.36 13.07
N TYR A 124 -0.15 17.11 12.14
CA TYR A 124 0.85 18.11 12.49
C TYR A 124 0.23 19.40 13.08
N VAL A 125 -0.94 19.83 12.61
CA VAL A 125 -1.74 20.86 13.31
C VAL A 125 -2.00 20.43 14.75
N ALA A 126 -2.49 19.20 14.95
CA ALA A 126 -2.76 18.68 16.30
C ALA A 126 -1.51 18.65 17.18
N ALA A 127 -0.36 18.33 16.62
CA ALA A 127 0.91 18.28 17.35
C ALA A 127 1.38 19.65 17.83
N THR A 128 1.04 20.73 17.12
CA THR A 128 1.55 22.08 17.39
C THR A 128 0.51 23.01 18.04
N PHE A 129 -0.77 22.86 17.70
CA PHE A 129 -1.86 23.65 18.25
C PHE A 129 -1.92 23.50 19.79
N MET A 130 -1.93 24.60 20.52
CA MET A 130 -1.94 24.65 22.00
C MET A 130 -0.85 23.77 22.67
N ARG A 131 0.28 23.50 22.01
CA ARG A 131 1.38 22.59 22.39
C ARG A 131 1.00 21.12 22.37
N GLY A 132 0.03 20.77 21.57
CA GLY A 132 -0.46 19.40 21.36
C GLY A 132 -1.88 19.18 21.86
N VAL A 133 -2.76 18.83 20.94
CA VAL A 133 -4.14 18.42 21.22
C VAL A 133 -4.38 16.98 20.74
N ARG A 134 -5.43 16.37 21.24
CA ARG A 134 -5.83 15.03 20.80
C ARG A 134 -6.35 15.07 19.37
N PHE A 135 -6.06 14.03 18.60
CA PHE A 135 -6.68 13.88 17.29
C PHE A 135 -6.99 12.41 16.99
N VAL A 136 -7.85 12.20 16.03
CA VAL A 136 -8.19 10.89 15.48
C VAL A 136 -8.06 10.91 13.96
N GLN A 137 -7.67 9.77 13.39
CA GLN A 137 -7.58 9.55 11.95
C GLN A 137 -8.84 8.85 11.45
N VAL A 138 -9.43 9.37 10.38
CA VAL A 138 -10.52 8.73 9.63
C VAL A 138 -10.09 8.64 8.17
N PRO A 139 -9.26 7.64 7.84
CA PRO A 139 -8.72 7.50 6.49
C PRO A 139 -9.81 7.12 5.49
N THR A 140 -9.89 7.84 4.38
CA THR A 140 -10.90 7.63 3.34
C THR A 140 -10.33 7.05 2.04
N THR A 141 -9.01 6.92 1.92
CA THR A 141 -8.34 6.26 0.80
C THR A 141 -7.72 4.96 1.25
N LEU A 142 -7.62 3.98 0.34
CA LEU A 142 -7.00 2.69 0.66
C LEU A 142 -5.55 2.88 1.15
N LEU A 143 -4.77 3.75 0.48
CA LEU A 143 -3.41 4.08 0.90
C LEU A 143 -3.35 4.58 2.35
N ALA A 144 -4.26 5.46 2.73
CA ALA A 144 -4.29 5.96 4.10
C ALA A 144 -4.75 4.89 5.10
N MET A 145 -5.69 4.01 4.72
CA MET A 145 -6.17 2.91 5.58
C MET A 145 -5.07 1.91 5.92
N VAL A 146 -4.21 1.59 4.96
CA VAL A 146 -3.19 0.55 5.13
C VAL A 146 -1.80 1.09 5.48
N ASP A 147 -1.57 2.40 5.27
CA ASP A 147 -0.24 2.99 5.46
C ASP A 147 -0.26 4.32 6.20
N SER A 148 -0.58 5.44 5.57
CA SER A 148 -0.23 6.78 6.08
C SER A 148 -0.92 7.16 7.40
N SER A 149 -2.13 6.67 7.71
CA SER A 149 -2.80 6.97 8.98
C SER A 149 -2.17 6.28 10.20
N ILE A 150 -1.30 5.27 9.99
CA ILE A 150 -0.77 4.41 11.05
C ILE A 150 0.68 4.78 11.35
N GLY A 151 0.98 5.07 12.63
CA GLY A 151 2.35 5.27 13.09
C GLY A 151 2.77 6.70 13.36
N GLY A 152 1.81 7.64 13.38
CA GLY A 152 2.00 8.98 13.92
C GLY A 152 3.00 9.88 13.18
N LYS A 153 3.45 9.51 11.97
CA LYS A 153 4.22 10.42 11.11
C LYS A 153 3.27 11.49 10.60
N THR A 154 3.48 12.72 10.99
CA THR A 154 2.69 13.88 10.57
C THR A 154 3.62 14.94 10.00
N ALA A 155 3.23 15.60 8.91
CA ALA A 155 4.13 16.51 8.22
C ALA A 155 3.40 17.44 7.25
N ILE A 156 4.13 18.48 6.85
CA ILE A 156 3.83 19.36 5.72
C ILE A 156 4.94 19.31 4.68
N ASP A 157 4.60 19.71 3.47
CA ASP A 157 5.54 19.87 2.38
C ASP A 157 6.14 21.29 2.37
N VAL A 158 7.35 21.38 1.86
CA VAL A 158 8.08 22.64 1.69
C VAL A 158 8.77 22.64 0.32
N PRO A 159 9.19 23.81 -0.20
CA PRO A 159 9.85 23.87 -1.53
C PRO A 159 11.06 22.95 -1.69
N MET A 160 11.75 22.63 -0.60
CA MET A 160 12.93 21.77 -0.59
C MET A 160 12.60 20.27 -0.65
N GLY A 161 11.35 19.87 -0.36
CA GLY A 161 10.92 18.47 -0.42
C GLY A 161 9.67 18.16 0.40
N LYS A 162 9.13 16.97 0.15
CA LYS A 162 7.94 16.45 0.83
C LYS A 162 8.27 15.96 2.23
N ASN A 163 7.35 16.17 3.16
CA ASN A 163 7.36 15.60 4.53
C ASN A 163 8.65 15.92 5.34
N LEU A 164 9.31 17.04 5.06
CA LEU A 164 10.55 17.41 5.76
C LEU A 164 10.31 18.09 7.10
N ILE A 165 9.13 18.68 7.30
CA ILE A 165 8.77 19.37 8.52
C ILE A 165 7.52 18.71 9.09
N GLY A 166 7.62 18.24 10.34
CA GLY A 166 6.53 17.53 10.98
C GLY A 166 6.87 17.07 12.40
N ALA A 167 6.05 16.17 12.90
CA ALA A 167 6.18 15.60 14.24
C ALA A 167 5.79 14.11 14.24
N PHE A 168 6.31 13.37 15.21
CA PHE A 168 5.72 12.08 15.59
C PHE A 168 4.59 12.37 16.59
N TRP A 169 3.33 12.32 16.13
CA TRP A 169 2.15 12.56 16.94
C TRP A 169 1.11 11.47 16.71
N GLN A 170 0.95 10.58 17.72
CA GLN A 170 0.07 9.42 17.59
C GLN A 170 -1.40 9.83 17.70
N PRO A 171 -2.27 9.36 16.78
CA PRO A 171 -3.71 9.53 16.92
C PRO A 171 -4.23 8.71 18.11
N LYS A 172 -5.29 9.21 18.76
CA LYS A 172 -5.97 8.50 19.85
C LYS A 172 -6.86 7.38 19.36
N ARG A 173 -7.29 7.44 18.11
CA ARG A 173 -8.04 6.41 17.38
C ARG A 173 -7.74 6.52 15.91
N ILE A 174 -7.83 5.38 15.21
CA ILE A 174 -7.84 5.30 13.76
C ILE A 174 -9.10 4.53 13.39
N TYR A 175 -10.07 5.21 12.78
CA TYR A 175 -11.34 4.61 12.37
C TYR A 175 -11.30 4.31 10.88
N ILE A 176 -11.13 3.05 10.53
CA ILE A 176 -11.06 2.57 9.15
C ILE A 176 -12.43 2.03 8.77
N ASP A 177 -13.21 2.85 8.07
CA ASP A 177 -14.50 2.44 7.51
C ASP A 177 -14.33 2.04 6.05
N LEU A 178 -14.53 0.76 5.76
CA LEU A 178 -14.42 0.23 4.40
C LEU A 178 -15.47 0.80 3.43
N ALA A 179 -16.54 1.40 3.93
CA ALA A 179 -17.54 2.06 3.09
C ALA A 179 -16.98 3.26 2.32
N PHE A 180 -15.92 3.92 2.80
CA PHE A 180 -15.26 5.01 2.05
C PHE A 180 -14.66 4.53 0.72
N LEU A 181 -14.28 3.26 0.61
CA LEU A 181 -13.75 2.68 -0.63
C LEU A 181 -14.81 2.60 -1.74
N GLU A 182 -16.09 2.64 -1.39
CA GLU A 182 -17.20 2.58 -2.34
C GLU A 182 -17.27 3.82 -3.25
N THR A 183 -16.82 4.97 -2.75
CA THR A 183 -16.78 6.23 -3.50
C THR A 183 -15.37 6.61 -3.97
N LEU A 184 -14.35 5.85 -3.58
CA LEU A 184 -12.98 6.13 -3.95
C LEU A 184 -12.78 5.95 -5.46
N PRO A 185 -12.18 6.92 -6.18
CA PRO A 185 -11.84 6.77 -7.59
C PRO A 185 -10.95 5.55 -7.83
N VAL A 186 -11.18 4.86 -8.95
CA VAL A 186 -10.45 3.61 -9.30
C VAL A 186 -8.94 3.80 -9.26
N ARG A 187 -8.41 4.91 -9.81
CA ARG A 187 -6.97 5.18 -9.81
C ARG A 187 -6.40 5.33 -8.40
N GLU A 188 -7.14 5.97 -7.49
CA GLU A 188 -6.72 6.12 -6.09
C GLU A 188 -6.81 4.79 -5.32
N PHE A 189 -7.77 3.94 -5.66
CA PHE A 189 -7.81 2.58 -5.13
C PHE A 189 -6.57 1.78 -5.55
N ILE A 190 -6.26 1.78 -6.85
CA ILE A 190 -5.07 1.12 -7.42
C ILE A 190 -3.78 1.70 -6.81
N ASN A 191 -3.71 3.01 -6.61
CA ASN A 191 -2.61 3.69 -5.93
C ASN A 191 -2.36 3.09 -4.53
N GLY A 192 -3.41 2.85 -3.76
CA GLY A 192 -3.31 2.21 -2.44
C GLY A 192 -2.89 0.74 -2.49
N MET A 193 -3.22 0.01 -3.57
CA MET A 193 -2.81 -1.39 -3.74
C MET A 193 -1.30 -1.56 -3.82
N ALA A 194 -0.54 -0.55 -4.23
CA ALA A 194 0.92 -0.60 -4.21
C ALA A 194 1.46 -0.84 -2.79
N GLU A 195 0.90 -0.17 -1.79
CA GLU A 195 1.29 -0.33 -0.38
C GLU A 195 0.85 -1.69 0.19
N VAL A 196 -0.30 -2.20 -0.23
CA VAL A 196 -0.76 -3.55 0.13
C VAL A 196 0.21 -4.60 -0.41
N ILE A 197 0.56 -4.53 -1.69
CA ILE A 197 1.51 -5.45 -2.34
C ILE A 197 2.89 -5.35 -1.69
N LYS A 198 3.37 -4.13 -1.43
CA LYS A 198 4.63 -3.89 -0.72
C LYS A 198 4.65 -4.60 0.63
N THR A 199 3.61 -4.41 1.43
CA THR A 199 3.52 -4.99 2.78
C THR A 199 3.53 -6.52 2.73
N ALA A 200 2.76 -7.13 1.83
CA ALA A 200 2.76 -8.57 1.63
C ALA A 200 4.13 -9.08 1.14
N ALA A 201 4.76 -8.37 0.19
CA ALA A 201 6.05 -8.77 -0.39
C ALA A 201 7.20 -8.78 0.63
N ILE A 202 7.15 -7.94 1.66
CA ILE A 202 8.21 -7.89 2.70
C ILE A 202 7.91 -8.76 3.92
N TRP A 203 6.65 -9.17 4.14
CA TRP A 203 6.25 -9.72 5.44
C TRP A 203 5.54 -11.08 5.40
N ASN A 204 4.72 -11.35 4.39
CA ASN A 204 3.88 -12.54 4.36
C ASN A 204 3.59 -13.05 2.94
N GLU A 205 4.15 -14.21 2.60
CA GLU A 205 3.96 -14.84 1.29
C GLU A 205 2.51 -15.34 1.09
N GLU A 206 1.81 -15.80 2.14
CA GLU A 206 0.42 -16.26 2.02
C GLU A 206 -0.51 -15.10 1.63
N GLU A 207 -0.30 -13.91 2.24
CA GLU A 207 -1.06 -12.71 1.85
C GLU A 207 -0.68 -12.26 0.44
N PHE A 208 0.58 -12.41 0.04
CA PHE A 208 0.99 -12.12 -1.34
C PHE A 208 0.31 -13.05 -2.34
N THR A 209 0.26 -14.35 -2.07
CA THR A 209 -0.45 -15.34 -2.89
C THR A 209 -1.95 -15.02 -2.98
N ALA A 210 -2.57 -14.64 -1.86
CA ALA A 210 -3.98 -14.23 -1.86
C ALA A 210 -4.22 -12.98 -2.73
N LEU A 211 -3.27 -12.06 -2.80
CA LEU A 211 -3.35 -10.91 -3.72
C LEU A 211 -3.29 -11.35 -5.18
N GLU A 212 -2.39 -12.28 -5.52
CA GLU A 212 -2.31 -12.83 -6.89
C GLU A 212 -3.63 -13.49 -7.31
N GLU A 213 -4.23 -14.29 -6.44
CA GLU A 213 -5.46 -15.02 -6.71
C GLU A 213 -6.70 -14.12 -6.84
N ASN A 214 -6.76 -13.01 -6.13
CA ASN A 214 -7.93 -12.14 -6.08
C ASN A 214 -7.84 -10.90 -6.98
N ALA A 215 -6.76 -10.71 -7.74
CA ALA A 215 -6.53 -9.51 -8.53
C ALA A 215 -7.66 -9.25 -9.54
N SER A 216 -8.08 -10.26 -10.30
CA SER A 216 -9.15 -10.14 -11.29
C SER A 216 -10.48 -9.74 -10.65
N ALA A 217 -10.87 -10.41 -9.54
CA ALA A 217 -12.12 -10.13 -8.85
C ALA A 217 -12.15 -8.69 -8.28
N ILE A 218 -11.02 -8.22 -7.74
CA ILE A 218 -10.90 -6.86 -7.21
C ILE A 218 -11.01 -5.85 -8.34
N LEU A 219 -10.26 -6.02 -9.44
CA LEU A 219 -10.29 -5.06 -10.57
C LEU A 219 -11.65 -5.01 -11.24
N GLU A 220 -12.30 -6.14 -11.42
CA GLU A 220 -13.66 -6.22 -11.97
C GLU A 220 -14.63 -5.45 -11.08
N ALA A 221 -14.61 -5.70 -9.76
CA ALA A 221 -15.50 -5.04 -8.82
C ALA A 221 -15.31 -3.52 -8.79
N ILE A 222 -14.06 -3.03 -8.70
CA ILE A 222 -13.81 -1.58 -8.63
C ILE A 222 -14.11 -0.84 -9.94
N ARG A 223 -14.15 -1.54 -11.07
CA ARG A 223 -14.45 -0.98 -12.40
C ARG A 223 -15.90 -1.15 -12.82
N SER A 224 -16.63 -2.03 -12.14
CA SER A 224 -18.01 -2.29 -12.49
C SER A 224 -18.87 -1.02 -12.33
N LYS A 225 -19.81 -0.85 -13.28
CA LYS A 225 -20.84 0.21 -13.22
C LYS A 225 -22.07 -0.29 -12.49
N GLY A 226 -21.89 -0.87 -11.29
CA GLY A 226 -22.99 -1.41 -10.50
C GLY A 226 -24.13 -0.40 -10.24
N SER A 227 -25.28 -0.89 -9.82
CA SER A 227 -26.48 -0.08 -9.55
C SER A 227 -26.28 0.98 -8.45
N SER A 228 -25.31 0.76 -7.58
CA SER A 228 -24.84 1.73 -6.57
C SER A 228 -23.38 1.48 -6.20
N PRO A 229 -22.67 2.47 -5.62
CA PRO A 229 -21.32 2.28 -5.10
C PRO A 229 -21.20 1.11 -4.12
N SER A 230 -22.16 0.97 -3.21
CA SER A 230 -22.19 -0.13 -2.22
C SER A 230 -22.38 -1.51 -2.88
N ALA A 231 -23.25 -1.62 -3.89
CA ALA A 231 -23.46 -2.86 -4.62
C ALA A 231 -22.21 -3.31 -5.38
N ARG A 232 -21.40 -2.37 -5.87
CA ARG A 232 -20.17 -2.63 -6.61
C ARG A 232 -19.14 -3.42 -5.80
N LEU A 233 -18.91 -3.05 -4.55
CA LEU A 233 -17.90 -3.68 -3.70
C LEU A 233 -18.43 -4.80 -2.80
N ALA A 234 -19.76 -4.99 -2.74
CA ALA A 234 -20.38 -6.02 -1.91
C ALA A 234 -19.78 -7.44 -2.10
N PRO A 235 -19.54 -7.92 -3.35
CA PRO A 235 -18.98 -9.26 -3.56
C PRO A 235 -17.58 -9.45 -2.98
N ILE A 236 -16.77 -8.40 -2.94
CA ILE A 236 -15.36 -8.46 -2.50
C ILE A 236 -15.13 -7.86 -1.11
N ARG A 237 -16.18 -7.49 -0.39
CA ARG A 237 -16.07 -6.81 0.92
C ARG A 237 -15.24 -7.61 1.93
N HIS A 238 -15.37 -8.92 1.94
CA HIS A 238 -14.57 -9.81 2.78
C HIS A 238 -13.08 -9.82 2.39
N ILE A 239 -12.77 -9.75 1.09
CA ILE A 239 -11.40 -9.66 0.57
C ILE A 239 -10.79 -8.31 1.00
N LEU A 240 -11.53 -7.21 0.82
CA LEU A 240 -11.08 -5.88 1.22
C LEU A 240 -10.83 -5.80 2.73
N LYS A 241 -11.71 -6.38 3.54
CA LYS A 241 -11.52 -6.44 5.01
C LYS A 241 -10.24 -7.21 5.36
N ARG A 242 -9.99 -8.37 4.72
CA ARG A 242 -8.75 -9.14 4.91
C ARG A 242 -7.51 -8.33 4.54
N ILE A 243 -7.49 -7.69 3.38
CA ILE A 243 -6.37 -6.87 2.89
C ILE A 243 -6.05 -5.74 3.86
N VAL A 244 -7.08 -5.01 4.31
CA VAL A 244 -6.89 -3.87 5.21
C VAL A 244 -6.42 -4.36 6.58
N LEU A 245 -7.02 -5.41 7.14
CA LEU A 245 -6.61 -5.98 8.44
C LEU A 245 -5.18 -6.51 8.38
N GLY A 246 -4.80 -7.22 7.30
CA GLY A 246 -3.46 -7.76 7.12
C GLY A 246 -2.41 -6.65 7.05
N SER A 247 -2.62 -5.68 6.17
CA SER A 247 -1.65 -4.58 5.97
C SER A 247 -1.56 -3.66 7.19
N ALA A 248 -2.69 -3.23 7.75
CA ALA A 248 -2.72 -2.39 8.94
C ALA A 248 -2.14 -3.12 10.17
N GLY A 249 -2.38 -4.43 10.29
CA GLY A 249 -1.83 -5.27 11.35
C GLY A 249 -0.31 -5.35 11.30
N VAL A 250 0.26 -5.62 10.13
CA VAL A 250 1.73 -5.63 9.94
C VAL A 250 2.31 -4.25 10.29
N LYS A 251 1.71 -3.18 9.78
CA LYS A 251 2.21 -1.83 10.07
C LYS A 251 2.12 -1.48 11.54
N ALA A 252 1.02 -1.82 12.22
CA ALA A 252 0.84 -1.61 13.65
C ALA A 252 1.88 -2.38 14.47
N GLN A 253 2.19 -3.63 14.08
CA GLN A 253 3.23 -4.45 14.71
C GLN A 253 4.61 -3.81 14.56
N VAL A 254 4.97 -3.39 13.34
CA VAL A 254 6.26 -2.75 13.05
C VAL A 254 6.41 -1.43 13.79
N VAL A 255 5.36 -0.59 13.81
CA VAL A 255 5.35 0.68 14.56
C VAL A 255 5.46 0.44 16.06
N SER A 256 4.77 -0.58 16.60
CA SER A 256 4.85 -0.90 18.03
C SER A 256 6.25 -1.37 18.46
N ALA A 257 6.99 -2.02 17.54
CA ALA A 257 8.37 -2.43 17.79
C ALA A 257 9.39 -1.29 17.55
N ASP A 258 9.07 -0.34 16.68
CA ASP A 258 9.98 0.74 16.30
C ASP A 258 9.19 2.03 15.95
N GLU A 259 8.71 2.72 16.98
CA GLU A 259 7.85 3.90 16.82
C GLU A 259 8.54 5.04 16.04
N ARG A 260 9.83 5.27 16.30
CA ARG A 260 10.59 6.43 15.79
C ARG A 260 11.53 6.12 14.63
N GLU A 261 11.34 4.96 13.97
CA GLU A 261 12.10 4.59 12.76
C GLU A 261 13.61 4.43 12.99
N GLY A 262 13.97 3.78 14.11
CA GLY A 262 15.36 3.51 14.47
C GLY A 262 16.00 2.33 13.72
N GLY A 263 15.19 1.45 13.11
CA GLY A 263 15.71 0.24 12.43
C GLY A 263 14.65 -0.57 11.71
N LEU A 264 13.83 -1.34 12.43
CA LEU A 264 12.86 -2.26 11.83
C LEU A 264 11.84 -1.56 10.93
N ARG A 265 11.37 -0.37 11.32
CA ARG A 265 10.40 0.40 10.55
C ARG A 265 10.93 0.82 9.16
N ASN A 266 12.25 0.86 8.98
CA ASN A 266 12.85 1.14 7.67
C ASN A 266 12.52 0.07 6.63
N LEU A 267 12.16 -1.17 7.03
CA LEU A 267 11.74 -2.22 6.09
C LEU A 267 10.48 -1.86 5.31
N LEU A 268 9.60 -1.02 5.88
CA LEU A 268 8.42 -0.51 5.19
C LEU A 268 8.76 0.38 3.97
N ASN A 269 10.03 0.77 3.82
CA ASN A 269 10.51 1.56 2.68
C ASN A 269 10.94 0.70 1.47
N PHE A 270 10.58 -0.59 1.38
CA PHE A 270 10.77 -1.37 0.16
C PHE A 270 10.05 -0.69 -1.02
N GLY A 271 10.75 -0.54 -2.14
CA GLY A 271 10.26 0.20 -3.31
C GLY A 271 10.36 1.73 -3.20
N HIS A 272 10.59 2.27 -2.01
CA HIS A 272 10.55 3.72 -1.78
C HIS A 272 11.86 4.43 -2.10
N SER A 273 13.03 3.78 -1.97
CA SER A 273 14.29 4.45 -2.25
C SER A 273 14.39 4.91 -3.70
N ILE A 274 14.02 4.04 -4.61
CA ILE A 274 13.95 4.33 -6.05
C ILE A 274 12.62 5.01 -6.39
N GLY A 275 11.50 4.58 -5.79
CA GLY A 275 10.17 5.15 -6.02
C GLY A 275 10.08 6.63 -5.72
N HIS A 276 10.59 7.10 -4.58
CA HIS A 276 10.62 8.53 -4.22
C HIS A 276 11.51 9.35 -5.18
N ALA A 277 12.57 8.77 -5.74
CA ALA A 277 13.37 9.47 -6.73
C ALA A 277 12.57 9.72 -8.02
N TYR A 278 11.77 8.75 -8.48
CA TYR A 278 10.82 8.93 -9.57
C TYR A 278 9.72 9.93 -9.20
N GLU A 279 9.14 9.80 -8.02
CA GLU A 279 8.08 10.70 -7.53
C GLU A 279 8.56 12.16 -7.49
N ALA A 280 9.78 12.42 -7.03
CA ALA A 280 10.35 13.77 -7.00
C ALA A 280 10.49 14.42 -8.40
N ILE A 281 10.46 13.61 -9.47
CA ILE A 281 10.52 14.10 -10.84
C ILE A 281 9.11 14.15 -11.45
N LEU A 282 8.28 13.12 -11.21
CA LEU A 282 7.05 12.86 -11.96
C LEU A 282 5.77 13.35 -11.26
N ALA A 283 5.84 13.68 -9.97
CA ALA A 283 4.69 14.26 -9.25
C ALA A 283 4.38 15.68 -9.78
N PRO A 284 3.11 16.12 -9.69
CA PRO A 284 1.93 15.42 -9.15
C PRO A 284 1.20 14.52 -10.16
N GLN A 285 1.66 14.43 -11.41
CA GLN A 285 0.96 13.73 -12.49
C GLN A 285 0.96 12.21 -12.30
N VAL A 286 2.05 11.67 -11.75
CA VAL A 286 2.21 10.27 -11.39
C VAL A 286 2.03 10.14 -9.87
N LEU A 287 1.16 9.23 -9.45
CA LEU A 287 0.81 9.06 -8.04
C LEU A 287 1.91 8.32 -7.27
N HIS A 288 1.91 8.49 -5.95
CA HIS A 288 2.86 7.87 -5.05
C HIS A 288 2.98 6.35 -5.24
N GLY A 289 1.86 5.62 -5.18
CA GLY A 289 1.86 4.16 -5.35
C GLY A 289 2.27 3.70 -6.75
N GLU A 290 2.03 4.51 -7.79
CA GLU A 290 2.55 4.23 -9.13
C GLU A 290 4.09 4.31 -9.16
N CYS A 291 4.67 5.30 -8.48
CA CYS A 291 6.12 5.43 -8.34
C CYS A 291 6.72 4.33 -7.46
N VAL A 292 6.06 3.97 -6.35
CA VAL A 292 6.47 2.88 -5.46
C VAL A 292 6.42 1.53 -6.19
N ALA A 293 5.41 1.29 -7.02
CA ALA A 293 5.31 0.08 -7.83
C ALA A 293 6.52 -0.09 -8.78
N ILE A 294 6.90 0.98 -9.49
CA ILE A 294 8.13 0.99 -10.31
C ILE A 294 9.36 0.76 -9.42
N GLY A 295 9.41 1.41 -8.27
CA GLY A 295 10.49 1.28 -7.29
C GLY A 295 10.64 -0.16 -6.79
N MET A 296 9.55 -0.84 -6.44
CA MET A 296 9.56 -2.24 -6.01
C MET A 296 10.18 -3.17 -7.06
N VAL A 297 9.79 -3.01 -8.33
CA VAL A 297 10.38 -3.80 -9.42
C VAL A 297 11.87 -3.52 -9.54
N LYS A 298 12.29 -2.25 -9.49
CA LYS A 298 13.72 -1.87 -9.59
C LYS A 298 14.54 -2.33 -8.39
N GLU A 299 14.02 -2.26 -7.18
CA GLU A 299 14.71 -2.75 -5.98
C GLU A 299 14.76 -4.29 -5.93
N ALA A 300 13.75 -4.99 -6.46
CA ALA A 300 13.78 -6.43 -6.65
C ALA A 300 14.82 -6.83 -7.73
N GLU A 301 14.89 -6.10 -8.85
CA GLU A 301 15.95 -6.28 -9.86
C GLU A 301 17.36 -6.02 -9.29
N LEU A 302 17.49 -5.04 -8.39
CA LEU A 302 18.73 -4.78 -7.69
C LEU A 302 19.11 -5.94 -6.76
N ALA A 303 18.17 -6.48 -6.01
CA ALA A 303 18.38 -7.67 -5.16
C ALA A 303 18.80 -8.88 -6.00
N ARG A 304 18.19 -9.07 -7.18
CA ARG A 304 18.58 -10.10 -8.14
C ARG A 304 20.01 -9.86 -8.68
N PHE A 305 20.32 -8.63 -9.07
CA PHE A 305 21.64 -8.27 -9.57
C PHE A 305 22.75 -8.53 -8.52
N LEU A 306 22.44 -8.28 -7.25
CA LEU A 306 23.34 -8.56 -6.13
C LEU A 306 23.38 -10.05 -5.72
N GLY A 307 22.61 -10.90 -6.38
CA GLY A 307 22.59 -12.36 -6.15
C GLY A 307 21.83 -12.79 -4.90
N VAL A 308 21.02 -11.89 -4.28
CA VAL A 308 20.28 -12.19 -3.04
C VAL A 308 18.82 -12.57 -3.28
N LEU A 309 18.25 -12.22 -4.44
CA LEU A 309 16.91 -12.59 -4.86
C LEU A 309 16.93 -13.41 -6.14
N ARG A 310 16.13 -14.46 -6.22
CA ARG A 310 16.04 -15.30 -7.42
C ARG A 310 15.17 -14.64 -8.51
N PRO A 311 15.46 -14.92 -9.80
CA PRO A 311 14.71 -14.35 -10.94
C PRO A 311 13.20 -14.62 -10.87
N GLY A 312 12.79 -15.82 -10.41
CA GLY A 312 11.39 -16.19 -10.26
C GLY A 312 10.61 -15.26 -9.32
N ALA A 313 11.23 -14.86 -8.21
CA ALA A 313 10.60 -13.93 -7.27
C ALA A 313 10.41 -12.52 -7.87
N VAL A 314 11.37 -12.05 -8.68
CA VAL A 314 11.23 -10.77 -9.41
C VAL A 314 10.07 -10.85 -10.40
N ALA A 315 10.00 -11.91 -11.19
CA ALA A 315 8.93 -12.12 -12.17
C ALA A 315 7.56 -12.20 -11.49
N ARG A 316 7.47 -12.92 -10.37
CA ARG A 316 6.25 -13.06 -9.58
C ARG A 316 5.77 -11.72 -9.00
N LEU A 317 6.69 -10.94 -8.41
CA LEU A 317 6.39 -9.60 -7.91
C LEU A 317 5.91 -8.68 -9.03
N THR A 318 6.65 -8.63 -10.14
CA THR A 318 6.32 -7.78 -11.31
C THR A 318 4.93 -8.12 -11.85
N LYS A 319 4.60 -9.41 -11.92
CA LYS A 319 3.31 -9.87 -12.39
C LYS A 319 2.16 -9.51 -11.44
N CYS A 320 2.35 -9.69 -10.14
CA CYS A 320 1.37 -9.27 -9.15
C CYS A 320 1.09 -7.75 -9.26
N ILE A 321 2.13 -6.93 -9.36
CA ILE A 321 2.01 -5.49 -9.57
C ILE A 321 1.21 -5.17 -10.84
N ALA A 322 1.55 -5.80 -11.96
CA ALA A 322 0.88 -5.61 -13.24
C ALA A 322 -0.60 -6.07 -13.20
N SER A 323 -0.92 -7.14 -12.47
CA SER A 323 -2.28 -7.65 -12.33
C SER A 323 -3.24 -6.69 -11.63
N TYR A 324 -2.71 -5.68 -10.93
CA TYR A 324 -3.47 -4.57 -10.35
C TYR A 324 -3.41 -3.29 -11.18
N ASP A 325 -3.02 -3.37 -12.45
CA ASP A 325 -2.83 -2.20 -13.32
C ASP A 325 -1.83 -1.16 -12.80
N LEU A 326 -0.96 -1.54 -11.90
CA LEU A 326 0.15 -0.71 -11.48
C LEU A 326 1.27 -0.75 -12.54
N PRO A 327 1.98 0.35 -12.77
CA PRO A 327 3.09 0.37 -13.70
C PRO A 327 4.29 -0.42 -13.14
N THR A 328 4.95 -1.18 -13.99
CA THR A 328 6.17 -1.92 -13.64
C THR A 328 7.44 -1.27 -14.16
N SER A 329 7.29 -0.18 -14.94
CA SER A 329 8.42 0.56 -15.54
C SER A 329 8.03 2.02 -15.75
N VAL A 330 9.01 2.91 -15.70
CA VAL A 330 8.85 4.32 -16.10
C VAL A 330 8.50 4.47 -17.60
N HIS A 331 8.82 3.46 -18.41
CA HIS A 331 8.49 3.40 -19.83
C HIS A 331 7.08 2.87 -20.14
N ASP A 332 6.26 2.58 -19.12
CA ASP A 332 4.84 2.28 -19.31
C ASP A 332 4.17 3.42 -20.06
N LYS A 333 3.39 3.10 -21.11
CA LYS A 333 2.72 4.09 -21.97
C LYS A 333 1.81 5.05 -21.18
N ARG A 334 1.22 4.57 -20.08
CA ARG A 334 0.39 5.40 -19.18
C ARG A 334 1.24 6.42 -18.45
N ILE A 335 2.39 6.00 -17.90
CA ILE A 335 3.33 6.90 -17.24
C ILE A 335 3.89 7.92 -18.21
N ALA A 336 4.31 7.50 -19.39
CA ALA A 336 4.78 8.40 -20.46
C ALA A 336 3.74 9.47 -20.81
N LYS A 337 2.46 9.07 -20.95
CA LYS A 337 1.35 9.99 -21.22
C LYS A 337 1.09 10.96 -20.07
N LEU A 338 1.05 10.46 -18.82
CA LEU A 338 0.78 11.26 -17.63
C LEU A 338 1.88 12.29 -17.38
N SER A 339 3.13 11.91 -17.56
CA SER A 339 4.29 12.74 -17.34
C SER A 339 4.69 13.61 -18.54
N ALA A 340 3.90 13.60 -19.63
CA ALA A 340 4.26 14.24 -20.91
C ALA A 340 5.66 13.83 -21.39
N ASN A 341 6.00 12.55 -21.26
CA ASN A 341 7.32 11.97 -21.59
C ASN A 341 8.50 12.61 -20.83
N LYS A 342 8.26 13.11 -19.62
CA LYS A 342 9.33 13.67 -18.79
C LYS A 342 10.41 12.63 -18.52
N GLU A 343 11.64 12.96 -18.86
CA GLU A 343 12.78 12.07 -18.67
C GLU A 343 13.19 11.94 -17.20
N CYS A 344 13.67 10.76 -16.85
CA CYS A 344 14.22 10.45 -15.52
C CYS A 344 15.70 10.00 -15.64
N PRO A 345 16.63 10.94 -15.90
CA PRO A 345 18.04 10.59 -16.05
C PRO A 345 18.61 9.93 -14.80
N VAL A 346 19.44 8.90 -14.99
CA VAL A 346 19.98 8.10 -13.89
C VAL A 346 20.74 8.96 -12.87
N ASP A 347 21.53 9.94 -13.33
CA ASP A 347 22.27 10.82 -12.43
C ASP A 347 21.35 11.69 -11.56
N VAL A 348 20.23 12.16 -12.12
CA VAL A 348 19.22 12.91 -11.37
C VAL A 348 18.55 12.01 -10.34
N LEU A 349 18.19 10.79 -10.71
CA LEU A 349 17.61 9.80 -9.77
C LEU A 349 18.58 9.53 -8.61
N LEU A 350 19.86 9.26 -8.91
CA LEU A 350 20.88 9.03 -7.87
C LEU A 350 21.07 10.25 -6.95
N GLN A 351 20.98 11.46 -7.51
CA GLN A 351 21.04 12.70 -6.72
C GLN A 351 19.81 12.83 -5.80
N LYS A 352 18.59 12.52 -6.29
CA LYS A 352 17.38 12.51 -5.46
C LYS A 352 17.46 11.47 -4.34
N MET A 353 17.99 10.28 -4.65
CA MET A 353 18.22 9.23 -3.65
C MET A 353 19.25 9.64 -2.58
N ALA A 354 20.19 10.53 -2.87
CA ALA A 354 21.22 10.94 -1.92
C ALA A 354 20.67 11.70 -0.69
N VAL A 355 19.51 12.36 -0.82
CA VAL A 355 18.86 13.09 0.28
C VAL A 355 17.90 12.24 1.11
N ASP A 356 17.85 10.92 0.89
CA ASP A 356 16.98 10.01 1.64
C ASP A 356 17.41 9.94 3.12
N LYS A 357 16.46 10.12 4.02
CA LYS A 357 16.68 10.20 5.48
C LYS A 357 17.34 8.95 6.09
N LYS A 358 17.19 7.78 5.46
CA LYS A 358 17.77 6.52 5.95
C LYS A 358 19.24 6.32 5.57
N ASN A 359 19.80 7.16 4.71
CA ASN A 359 21.20 7.07 4.29
C ASN A 359 22.17 7.36 5.45
N GLU A 360 23.35 6.79 5.37
CA GLU A 360 24.50 7.07 6.26
C GLU A 360 25.57 7.83 5.48
N GLY A 361 25.58 9.14 5.60
CA GLY A 361 26.46 9.99 4.81
C GLY A 361 26.19 9.82 3.30
N SER A 362 27.20 9.44 2.53
CA SER A 362 27.07 9.19 1.09
C SER A 362 26.56 7.78 0.74
N LYS A 363 26.42 6.88 1.74
CA LYS A 363 26.03 5.49 1.51
C LYS A 363 24.51 5.36 1.45
N LYS A 364 23.98 4.93 0.31
CA LYS A 364 22.54 4.68 0.12
C LYS A 364 22.15 3.38 0.79
N LYS A 365 20.98 3.41 1.48
CA LYS A 365 20.40 2.23 2.12
C LYS A 365 19.09 1.88 1.42
N ILE A 366 18.97 0.63 0.97
CA ILE A 366 17.82 0.12 0.22
C ILE A 366 17.34 -1.17 0.90
N VAL A 367 16.02 -1.35 0.94
CA VAL A 367 15.43 -2.60 1.42
C VAL A 367 15.47 -3.62 0.29
N LEU A 368 16.11 -4.75 0.52
CA LEU A 368 16.21 -5.84 -0.45
C LEU A 368 15.37 -7.02 0.01
N LEU A 369 14.74 -7.72 -0.93
CA LEU A 369 14.09 -8.99 -0.68
C LEU A 369 15.08 -10.15 -0.84
N SER A 370 14.96 -11.19 -0.02
CA SER A 370 15.59 -12.50 -0.23
C SER A 370 14.62 -13.50 -0.86
N ALA A 371 13.31 -13.28 -0.63
CA ALA A 371 12.19 -14.02 -1.20
C ALA A 371 10.92 -13.17 -1.09
N ILE A 372 9.83 -13.57 -1.76
CA ILE A 372 8.50 -13.01 -1.47
C ILE A 372 8.15 -13.29 -0.01
N GLY A 373 7.65 -12.29 0.70
CA GLY A 373 7.33 -12.36 2.12
C GLY A 373 8.55 -12.24 3.06
N LYS A 374 9.75 -12.01 2.53
CA LYS A 374 10.97 -11.97 3.35
C LYS A 374 12.01 -10.96 2.85
N THR A 375 12.44 -10.07 3.73
CA THR A 375 13.57 -9.18 3.47
C THR A 375 14.92 -9.89 3.62
N TYR A 376 15.95 -9.38 2.96
CA TYR A 376 17.31 -9.92 3.02
C TYR A 376 17.94 -9.69 4.40
N GLU A 377 17.85 -8.48 4.91
CA GLU A 377 18.33 -8.11 6.24
C GLU A 377 17.17 -7.57 7.10
N PRO A 378 17.28 -7.60 8.42
CA PRO A 378 16.29 -7.01 9.33
C PRO A 378 16.31 -5.47 9.34
N LYS A 379 17.09 -4.86 8.47
CA LYS A 379 17.23 -3.41 8.25
C LYS A 379 17.57 -3.15 6.78
N ALA A 380 17.51 -1.89 6.35
CA ALA A 380 17.92 -1.52 5.01
C ALA A 380 19.42 -1.77 4.77
N THR A 381 19.76 -2.38 3.63
CA THR A 381 21.11 -2.78 3.22
C THR A 381 21.84 -1.63 2.56
N VAL A 382 23.12 -1.46 2.85
CA VAL A 382 23.99 -0.49 2.15
C VAL A 382 24.28 -0.99 0.75
N VAL A 383 24.02 -0.18 -0.27
CA VAL A 383 24.21 -0.52 -1.67
C VAL A 383 25.08 0.52 -2.37
N ASP A 384 26.01 0.05 -3.21
CA ASP A 384 26.88 0.90 -4.01
C ASP A 384 26.11 1.53 -5.19
N ASP A 385 26.38 2.79 -5.49
CA ASP A 385 25.77 3.52 -6.60
C ASP A 385 25.98 2.84 -7.97
N ARG A 386 27.06 2.07 -8.14
CA ARG A 386 27.31 1.32 -9.37
C ARG A 386 26.24 0.25 -9.59
N ALA A 387 25.87 -0.47 -8.55
CA ALA A 387 24.82 -1.49 -8.62
C ALA A 387 23.45 -0.85 -8.92
N ILE A 388 23.12 0.27 -8.25
CA ILE A 388 21.88 1.01 -8.49
C ILE A 388 21.85 1.54 -9.93
N ARG A 389 22.95 2.07 -10.43
CA ARG A 389 23.07 2.56 -11.80
C ARG A 389 22.77 1.48 -12.84
N VAL A 390 23.20 0.24 -12.62
CA VAL A 390 22.93 -0.89 -13.54
C VAL A 390 21.45 -1.10 -13.73
N VAL A 391 20.67 -1.12 -12.64
CA VAL A 391 19.21 -1.39 -12.71
C VAL A 391 18.39 -0.19 -13.15
N LEU A 392 18.90 1.02 -12.99
CA LEU A 392 18.22 2.25 -13.44
C LEU A 392 18.54 2.57 -14.92
N SER A 393 19.64 2.09 -15.46
CA SER A 393 20.05 2.39 -16.84
C SER A 393 19.19 1.63 -17.85
N PRO A 394 18.73 2.28 -18.93
CA PRO A 394 18.00 1.62 -20.01
C PRO A 394 18.90 0.67 -20.82
N SER A 395 20.20 0.88 -20.75
CA SER A 395 21.22 0.04 -21.39
C SER A 395 22.50 0.03 -20.57
N VAL A 396 23.27 -1.03 -20.65
CA VAL A 396 24.59 -1.14 -20.05
C VAL A 396 25.65 -1.33 -21.12
N ARG A 397 26.79 -0.66 -20.96
CA ARG A 397 27.94 -0.87 -21.84
C ARG A 397 28.68 -2.10 -21.36
N VAL A 398 28.74 -3.12 -22.20
CA VAL A 398 29.59 -4.29 -21.97
C VAL A 398 30.96 -4.01 -22.52
N THR A 399 31.99 -4.04 -21.64
CA THR A 399 33.41 -3.95 -22.06
C THR A 399 33.95 -5.37 -22.20
N PRO A 400 34.49 -5.74 -23.36
CA PRO A 400 35.09 -7.04 -23.52
C PRO A 400 36.30 -7.21 -22.59
N GLY A 401 36.44 -8.38 -22.04
CA GLY A 401 37.48 -8.76 -21.14
C GLY A 401 36.96 -9.64 -20.02
N VAL A 402 37.62 -10.75 -19.77
CA VAL A 402 37.28 -11.68 -18.69
C VAL A 402 38.39 -11.61 -17.67
N PRO A 403 38.13 -11.35 -16.38
CA PRO A 403 39.14 -11.47 -15.33
C PRO A 403 39.73 -12.89 -15.34
N GLU A 404 41.04 -13.00 -15.16
CA GLU A 404 41.79 -14.26 -15.27
C GLU A 404 41.27 -15.37 -14.33
N ASN A 405 40.57 -15.01 -13.24
CA ASN A 405 40.04 -15.93 -12.25
C ASN A 405 38.49 -15.87 -12.15
N LEU A 406 37.79 -15.55 -13.24
CA LEU A 406 36.33 -15.53 -13.23
C LEU A 406 35.78 -16.96 -13.17
N SER A 407 35.14 -17.30 -12.06
CA SER A 407 34.28 -18.48 -11.91
C SER A 407 32.85 -18.03 -11.70
N VAL A 408 31.93 -18.37 -12.61
CA VAL A 408 30.53 -18.02 -12.54
C VAL A 408 29.70 -19.28 -12.61
N SER A 409 28.83 -19.50 -11.61
CA SER A 409 27.78 -20.50 -11.65
C SER A 409 26.48 -19.84 -12.05
N VAL A 410 25.84 -20.35 -13.11
CA VAL A 410 24.59 -19.78 -13.62
C VAL A 410 23.54 -20.89 -13.64
N THR A 411 22.40 -20.61 -13.02
CA THR A 411 21.19 -21.43 -13.19
C THR A 411 20.36 -20.78 -14.30
N PRO A 412 20.22 -21.43 -15.47
CA PRO A 412 19.40 -20.87 -16.55
C PRO A 412 17.91 -20.89 -16.15
N PRO A 413 17.11 -19.95 -16.67
CA PRO A 413 15.67 -19.98 -16.47
C PRO A 413 15.07 -21.26 -17.09
N GLY A 414 13.92 -21.69 -16.55
CA GLY A 414 13.17 -22.80 -17.10
C GLY A 414 12.76 -22.57 -18.57
N SER A 415 12.66 -23.65 -19.33
CA SER A 415 12.18 -23.59 -20.72
C SER A 415 10.64 -23.46 -20.74
N LYS A 416 10.10 -22.51 -21.51
CA LYS A 416 8.66 -22.32 -21.75
C LYS A 416 7.95 -23.64 -22.10
N SER A 417 8.46 -24.32 -23.12
CA SER A 417 7.86 -25.57 -23.61
C SER A 417 7.95 -26.74 -22.61
N ILE A 418 9.05 -26.83 -21.86
CA ILE A 418 9.20 -27.86 -20.82
C ILE A 418 8.28 -27.53 -19.64
N SER A 419 8.21 -26.27 -19.21
CA SER A 419 7.34 -25.85 -18.12
C SER A 419 5.87 -26.17 -18.39
N ASN A 420 5.34 -25.82 -19.57
CA ASN A 420 3.96 -26.12 -19.92
C ASN A 420 3.67 -27.65 -19.99
N ARG A 421 4.59 -28.42 -20.51
CA ARG A 421 4.43 -29.89 -20.52
C ARG A 421 4.47 -30.47 -19.12
N ALA A 422 5.37 -30.00 -18.27
CA ALA A 422 5.46 -30.42 -16.86
C ALA A 422 4.16 -30.15 -16.11
N LEU A 423 3.55 -28.95 -16.32
CA LEU A 423 2.26 -28.58 -15.74
C LEU A 423 1.13 -29.53 -16.20
N ILE A 424 1.05 -29.83 -17.50
CA ILE A 424 0.04 -30.76 -18.04
C ILE A 424 0.23 -32.17 -17.45
N LEU A 425 1.47 -32.67 -17.44
CA LEU A 425 1.74 -34.01 -16.90
C LEU A 425 1.45 -34.09 -15.40
N ALA A 426 1.79 -33.06 -14.64
CA ALA A 426 1.46 -32.99 -13.23
C ALA A 426 -0.05 -32.93 -12.95
N ALA A 427 -0.81 -32.21 -13.78
CA ALA A 427 -2.28 -32.16 -13.68
C ALA A 427 -2.97 -33.47 -14.04
N LEU A 428 -2.46 -34.20 -15.08
CA LEU A 428 -2.97 -35.47 -15.49
C LEU A 428 -2.55 -36.64 -14.59
N GLY A 429 -1.49 -36.49 -13.83
CA GLY A 429 -1.03 -37.45 -12.84
C GLY A 429 -1.96 -37.58 -11.63
N GLU A 430 -1.87 -38.68 -10.89
CA GLU A 430 -2.47 -38.84 -9.58
C GLU A 430 -1.42 -38.55 -8.51
N GLY A 431 -1.78 -37.72 -7.53
CA GLY A 431 -0.90 -37.38 -6.40
C GLY A 431 -0.23 -36.01 -6.52
N THR A 432 0.91 -35.85 -5.85
CA THR A 432 1.60 -34.55 -5.71
C THR A 432 2.89 -34.56 -6.51
N THR A 433 3.05 -33.55 -7.38
CA THR A 433 4.26 -33.32 -8.17
C THR A 433 4.89 -31.98 -7.72
N ARG A 434 6.20 -31.96 -7.48
CA ARG A 434 6.98 -30.76 -7.21
C ARG A 434 7.76 -30.35 -8.46
N ILE A 435 7.54 -29.14 -8.94
CA ILE A 435 8.21 -28.61 -10.14
C ILE A 435 9.14 -27.50 -9.69
N HIS A 436 10.45 -27.72 -9.89
CA HIS A 436 11.50 -26.74 -9.63
C HIS A 436 11.88 -25.98 -10.90
N GLY A 437 12.16 -24.68 -10.79
CA GLY A 437 12.64 -23.87 -11.92
C GLY A 437 11.58 -23.69 -13.02
N LEU A 438 10.30 -23.67 -12.66
CA LEU A 438 9.24 -23.33 -13.62
C LEU A 438 9.52 -21.95 -14.22
N LEU A 439 9.40 -21.80 -15.54
CA LEU A 439 9.50 -20.48 -16.17
C LEU A 439 8.27 -19.64 -15.78
N HIS A 440 8.51 -18.49 -15.16
CA HIS A 440 7.46 -17.50 -14.92
C HIS A 440 7.24 -16.65 -16.18
N SER A 441 6.19 -16.96 -16.93
CA SER A 441 5.80 -16.24 -18.15
C SER A 441 4.28 -16.23 -18.29
N ASP A 442 3.78 -15.40 -19.18
CA ASP A 442 2.33 -15.35 -19.46
C ASP A 442 1.79 -16.69 -19.89
N ASP A 443 2.52 -17.42 -20.74
CA ASP A 443 2.12 -18.75 -21.19
C ASP A 443 1.98 -19.77 -20.05
N THR A 444 2.91 -19.78 -19.10
CA THR A 444 2.83 -20.71 -17.96
C THR A 444 1.70 -20.32 -17.01
N GLN A 445 1.38 -19.05 -16.94
CA GLN A 445 0.26 -18.59 -16.14
C GLN A 445 -1.08 -18.90 -16.79
N TYR A 446 -1.22 -18.70 -18.09
CA TYR A 446 -2.42 -19.13 -18.82
C TYR A 446 -2.63 -20.63 -18.65
N MET A 447 -1.56 -21.42 -18.69
CA MET A 447 -1.64 -22.87 -18.44
C MET A 447 -2.11 -23.17 -17.02
N LEU A 448 -1.59 -22.51 -16.00
CA LEU A 448 -2.02 -22.68 -14.60
C LEU A 448 -3.49 -22.29 -14.42
N THR A 449 -3.91 -21.18 -15.01
CA THR A 449 -5.30 -20.72 -15.00
C THR A 449 -6.22 -21.74 -15.67
N ALA A 450 -5.85 -22.22 -16.85
CA ALA A 450 -6.63 -23.21 -17.57
C ALA A 450 -6.76 -24.53 -16.78
N ILE A 451 -5.67 -25.02 -16.17
CA ILE A 451 -5.69 -26.22 -15.33
C ILE A 451 -6.64 -26.04 -14.13
N ALA A 452 -6.63 -24.87 -13.50
CA ALA A 452 -7.52 -24.55 -12.39
C ALA A 452 -8.99 -24.47 -12.83
N GLN A 453 -9.29 -23.79 -13.94
CA GLN A 453 -10.64 -23.67 -14.50
C GLN A 453 -11.24 -25.03 -14.91
N LEU A 454 -10.42 -25.91 -15.44
CA LEU A 454 -10.80 -27.29 -15.77
C LEU A 454 -10.89 -28.22 -14.54
N GLU A 455 -10.63 -27.70 -13.35
CA GLU A 455 -10.51 -28.43 -12.09
C GLU A 455 -9.56 -29.66 -12.19
N GLY A 456 -8.58 -29.61 -13.10
CA GLY A 456 -7.66 -30.73 -13.37
C GLY A 456 -6.62 -30.95 -12.28
N ALA A 457 -6.27 -29.90 -11.56
CA ALA A 457 -5.36 -29.93 -10.41
C ALA A 457 -5.58 -28.74 -9.48
N THR A 458 -5.05 -28.84 -8.27
CA THR A 458 -4.80 -27.68 -7.39
C THR A 458 -3.30 -27.47 -7.29
N TYR A 459 -2.88 -26.22 -7.05
CA TYR A 459 -1.47 -25.92 -6.91
C TYR A 459 -1.20 -24.92 -5.79
N SER A 460 -0.01 -24.98 -5.25
CA SER A 460 0.53 -24.02 -4.27
C SER A 460 2.02 -23.80 -4.50
N TRP A 461 2.54 -22.70 -4.01
CA TRP A 461 3.96 -22.40 -4.09
C TRP A 461 4.65 -22.71 -2.76
N GLU A 462 5.85 -23.30 -2.83
CA GLU A 462 6.77 -23.57 -1.73
C GLU A 462 8.12 -22.88 -2.01
N ASP A 463 9.00 -22.85 -1.00
CA ASP A 463 10.36 -22.27 -1.09
C ASP A 463 10.35 -20.86 -1.71
N ALA A 464 9.49 -20.00 -1.15
CA ALA A 464 9.35 -18.60 -1.58
C ALA A 464 9.05 -18.42 -3.08
N GLY A 465 8.25 -19.34 -3.64
CA GLY A 465 7.84 -19.28 -5.05
C GLY A 465 8.79 -19.98 -6.03
N GLU A 466 9.80 -20.70 -5.55
CA GLU A 466 10.74 -21.44 -6.39
C GLU A 466 10.24 -22.84 -6.76
N VAL A 467 9.36 -23.41 -5.95
CA VAL A 467 8.81 -24.73 -6.14
C VAL A 467 7.30 -24.67 -6.29
N LEU A 468 6.80 -25.08 -7.44
CA LEU A 468 5.37 -25.26 -7.64
C LEU A 468 4.97 -26.68 -7.25
N VAL A 469 4.05 -26.80 -6.32
CA VAL A 469 3.45 -28.08 -5.90
C VAL A 469 2.11 -28.22 -6.56
N VAL A 470 1.98 -29.21 -7.43
CA VAL A 470 0.75 -29.52 -8.17
C VAL A 470 0.16 -30.82 -7.65
N LYS A 471 -1.10 -30.80 -7.24
CA LYS A 471 -1.88 -31.98 -6.87
C LYS A 471 -2.81 -32.33 -8.01
N GLY A 472 -2.40 -33.27 -8.83
CA GLY A 472 -3.16 -33.75 -10.00
C GLY A 472 -4.34 -34.65 -9.61
N LYS A 473 -5.34 -34.67 -10.46
CA LYS A 473 -6.58 -35.45 -10.28
C LYS A 473 -6.71 -36.64 -11.25
N GLY A 474 -5.60 -37.11 -11.82
CA GLY A 474 -5.61 -38.29 -12.70
C GLY A 474 -6.37 -38.07 -14.01
N GLY A 475 -6.31 -36.87 -14.59
CA GLY A 475 -6.99 -36.55 -15.84
C GLY A 475 -8.51 -36.35 -15.72
N LYS A 476 -9.05 -36.27 -14.52
CA LYS A 476 -10.48 -35.97 -14.28
C LYS A 476 -10.70 -34.46 -14.45
N LEU A 477 -11.04 -34.07 -15.67
CA LEU A 477 -11.31 -32.67 -16.01
C LEU A 477 -12.80 -32.38 -15.99
N LYS A 478 -13.17 -31.14 -15.66
CA LYS A 478 -14.52 -30.62 -15.86
C LYS A 478 -14.50 -29.58 -16.98
N ALA A 479 -15.56 -29.54 -17.77
CA ALA A 479 -15.72 -28.51 -18.78
C ALA A 479 -15.79 -27.11 -18.08
N SER A 480 -15.03 -26.15 -18.60
CA SER A 480 -15.13 -24.76 -18.17
C SER A 480 -16.49 -24.18 -18.58
N ALA A 481 -17.08 -23.36 -17.71
CA ALA A 481 -18.30 -22.62 -18.03
C ALA A 481 -18.04 -21.43 -18.98
N GLU A 482 -16.78 -21.00 -19.05
CA GLU A 482 -16.33 -19.88 -19.90
C GLU A 482 -15.18 -20.33 -20.81
N PRO A 483 -14.91 -19.63 -21.93
CA PRO A 483 -13.75 -19.93 -22.77
C PRO A 483 -12.43 -19.84 -21.95
N LEU A 484 -11.54 -20.79 -22.23
CA LEU A 484 -10.22 -20.85 -21.58
C LEU A 484 -9.29 -19.75 -22.09
#